data_ff388037d795f921640d09f530d88b42
#
_entry.id   ff388037d795f921640d09f530d88b42
#
_cell.length_a   1.000
_cell.length_b   1.000
_cell.length_c   1.000
_cell.angle_alpha   90.00
_cell.angle_beta   90.00
_cell.angle_gamma   90.00
#
_symmetry.space_group_name_H-M   'P 1'
#
loop_
_entity.id
_entity.type
_entity.pdbx_description
1 polymer ?
#
loop_
_entity_poly.entity_id
_entity_poly.type
_entity_poly.pdbx_seq_one_letter_code
_entity_poly.pdbx_strand_id
1 'polypeptide(L)'
;MQKYNAVIIGSGAAGYATADRLLLNGVKNIAIITYDKNASTSRNAGSDKQTYYKLSCTDYDSPVKMAQALSFGGGMHGDIAFIEAANSMRCFNHLVEYGVPFPTDKYGRFIGYKTDHDNACRGTSAGPLTSKYMTECLEKRVLVNKELTLLDETAVIRIVTEKSKAVGVIALQKDGDSYKLLPIQSKYVITATGGAATVYRNTVYPDSQAGTFGLLADAGCKFCNLTEWQYGIASVGVKWNLSGSYQQVIPTYYSVDEYGNKCEFLCDAFNDVTDACNNIFLKGYQWPFDSKKINGSSKIDIAVSREKSMGKKVYIDYRKNPNGFDFNKLSNEAKEYLLSAGADGKNPFERLKKLNPQAIDFFKSKGVDLSKEPLKIAVCAQHINGGADVDINWQTSVENLFAVGETAGTFGIYRPGGSALNSTQVGALRVSEYIAQNDCYFACKDTVETALQEEKSYIENCLKSKNDKTDFSIDMSLYSAENRDIDKILSLKEKTDAQLKLKYYNLKDENLKSVLELYRYKDILKTQFIICCAFCEILPKTGSRGGAICTQNGKKIAENEYYRNFAVVTDKDKSEFVPLRETPDLNYSFEAEWNRYNAERGISLD
;
A
#
# COMPACT_ATOMS: atom_id res chain seq x y z
N MET A 1 -12.95 20.66 24.58
CA MET A 1 -12.06 19.63 24.00
C MET A 1 -12.77 18.29 24.04
N GLN A 2 -12.86 17.58 22.90
CA GLN A 2 -13.46 16.25 22.81
C GLN A 2 -12.50 15.21 23.40
N LYS A 3 -13.06 14.09 23.93
CA LYS A 3 -12.29 13.00 24.53
C LYS A 3 -12.80 11.66 24.05
N TYR A 4 -11.87 10.79 23.61
CA TYR A 4 -12.19 9.43 23.17
C TYR A 4 -11.21 8.43 23.80
N ASN A 5 -11.69 7.21 24.10
CA ASN A 5 -10.79 6.15 24.54
C ASN A 5 -9.82 5.76 23.42
N ALA A 6 -10.29 5.74 22.17
CA ALA A 6 -9.46 5.49 21.00
C ALA A 6 -9.85 6.41 19.84
N VAL A 7 -8.86 6.97 19.15
CA VAL A 7 -9.00 7.72 17.91
C VAL A 7 -8.36 6.95 16.78
N ILE A 8 -9.11 6.71 15.70
CA ILE A 8 -8.66 6.05 14.48
C ILE A 8 -8.58 7.08 13.37
N ILE A 9 -7.40 7.21 12.75
CA ILE A 9 -7.16 8.15 11.66
C ILE A 9 -7.26 7.41 10.32
N GLY A 10 -8.34 7.65 9.58
CA GLY A 10 -8.60 7.03 8.28
C GLY A 10 -9.79 6.07 8.29
N SER A 11 -10.56 6.08 7.19
CA SER A 11 -11.81 5.34 6.97
C SER A 11 -11.70 4.30 5.84
N GLY A 12 -10.50 3.76 5.62
CA GLY A 12 -10.26 2.63 4.73
C GLY A 12 -10.59 1.29 5.40
N ALA A 13 -10.25 0.18 4.73
CA ALA A 13 -10.45 -1.17 5.27
C ALA A 13 -9.79 -1.35 6.65
N ALA A 14 -8.59 -0.76 6.86
CA ALA A 14 -7.89 -0.80 8.15
C ALA A 14 -8.65 -0.07 9.26
N GLY A 15 -9.13 1.15 8.98
CA GLY A 15 -9.83 1.97 9.97
C GLY A 15 -11.15 1.37 10.42
N TYR A 16 -11.98 0.93 9.47
CA TYR A 16 -13.26 0.28 9.81
C TYR A 16 -13.06 -1.09 10.45
N ALA A 17 -12.05 -1.88 10.04
CA ALA A 17 -11.73 -3.14 10.71
C ALA A 17 -11.29 -2.91 12.16
N THR A 18 -10.47 -1.89 12.42
CA THR A 18 -10.03 -1.53 13.77
C THR A 18 -11.21 -1.10 14.64
N ALA A 19 -12.09 -0.24 14.12
CA ALA A 19 -13.29 0.19 14.83
C ALA A 19 -14.20 -0.98 15.19
N ASP A 20 -14.45 -1.87 14.22
CA ASP A 20 -15.27 -3.06 14.43
C ASP A 20 -14.69 -3.96 15.53
N ARG A 21 -13.40 -4.26 15.46
CA ARG A 21 -12.72 -5.10 16.45
C ARG A 21 -12.68 -4.48 17.85
N LEU A 22 -12.47 -3.15 17.95
CA LEU A 22 -12.54 -2.44 19.22
C LEU A 22 -13.93 -2.56 19.86
N LEU A 23 -14.99 -2.34 19.07
CA LEU A 23 -16.38 -2.45 19.53
C LEU A 23 -16.72 -3.88 19.97
N LEU A 24 -16.29 -4.90 19.21
CA LEU A 24 -16.48 -6.31 19.56
C LEU A 24 -15.76 -6.70 20.85
N ASN A 25 -14.62 -6.09 21.13
CA ASN A 25 -13.85 -6.29 22.35
C ASN A 25 -14.32 -5.39 23.52
N GLY A 26 -15.45 -4.70 23.36
CA GLY A 26 -16.09 -3.92 24.42
C GLY A 26 -15.49 -2.53 24.66
N VAL A 27 -14.59 -2.07 23.80
CA VAL A 27 -14.03 -0.70 23.89
C VAL A 27 -15.11 0.30 23.47
N LYS A 28 -15.41 1.27 24.32
CA LYS A 28 -16.46 2.27 24.13
C LYS A 28 -15.86 3.63 23.83
N ASN A 29 -16.71 4.55 23.34
CA ASN A 29 -16.36 5.95 23.10
C ASN A 29 -15.12 6.07 22.20
N ILE A 30 -15.23 5.56 20.97
CA ILE A 30 -14.19 5.59 19.95
C ILE A 30 -14.57 6.58 18.83
N ALA A 31 -13.56 7.12 18.14
CA ALA A 31 -13.79 8.00 16.98
C ALA A 31 -13.00 7.52 15.76
N ILE A 32 -13.64 7.56 14.59
CA ILE A 32 -12.95 7.57 13.30
C ILE A 32 -12.90 9.00 12.81
N ILE A 33 -11.70 9.48 12.43
CA ILE A 33 -11.48 10.81 11.86
C ILE A 33 -11.03 10.63 10.42
N THR A 34 -11.75 11.25 9.49
CA THR A 34 -11.44 11.20 8.05
C THR A 34 -11.89 12.47 7.35
N TYR A 35 -11.13 12.90 6.34
CA TYR A 35 -11.54 14.08 5.56
C TYR A 35 -12.68 13.77 4.58
N ASP A 36 -12.68 12.57 4.02
CA ASP A 36 -13.77 12.06 3.18
C ASP A 36 -13.85 10.55 3.35
N LYS A 37 -14.93 10.07 3.94
CA LYS A 37 -15.15 8.65 4.20
C LYS A 37 -15.18 7.78 2.94
N ASN A 38 -15.40 8.37 1.76
CA ASN A 38 -15.46 7.68 0.48
C ASN A 38 -14.13 7.72 -0.29
N ALA A 39 -13.15 8.50 0.18
CA ALA A 39 -11.91 8.80 -0.53
C ALA A 39 -10.82 7.72 -0.43
N SER A 40 -10.97 6.75 0.47
CA SER A 40 -9.92 5.77 0.78
C SER A 40 -9.45 4.98 -0.44
N THR A 41 -8.17 4.62 -0.46
CA THR A 41 -7.58 3.72 -1.47
C THR A 41 -8.31 2.38 -1.52
N SER A 42 -8.73 1.82 -0.39
CA SER A 42 -9.50 0.57 -0.32
C SER A 42 -10.81 0.61 -1.12
N ARG A 43 -11.43 1.79 -1.29
CA ARG A 43 -12.65 1.97 -2.08
C ARG A 43 -12.39 2.29 -3.55
N ASN A 44 -11.26 2.92 -3.85
CA ASN A 44 -11.02 3.61 -5.12
C ASN A 44 -9.85 3.05 -5.94
N ALA A 45 -9.06 2.14 -5.39
CA ALA A 45 -8.01 1.42 -6.11
C ALA A 45 -8.36 -0.06 -6.28
N GLY A 46 -7.74 -0.69 -7.26
CA GLY A 46 -7.93 -2.11 -7.53
C GLY A 46 -7.00 -2.65 -8.61
N SER A 47 -7.26 -3.88 -9.00
CA SER A 47 -6.49 -4.61 -10.00
C SER A 47 -7.39 -5.61 -10.72
N ASP A 48 -6.83 -6.49 -11.54
CA ASP A 48 -7.55 -7.61 -12.17
C ASP A 48 -8.31 -8.45 -11.13
N LYS A 49 -7.62 -8.87 -10.08
CA LYS A 49 -8.16 -9.59 -8.93
C LYS A 49 -7.50 -9.06 -7.67
N GLN A 50 -8.26 -8.36 -6.83
CA GLN A 50 -7.77 -8.02 -5.50
C GLN A 50 -7.89 -9.24 -4.59
N THR A 51 -6.75 -9.83 -4.31
CA THR A 51 -6.64 -11.08 -3.57
C THR A 51 -6.70 -10.83 -2.06
N TYR A 52 -7.40 -11.68 -1.34
CA TYR A 52 -7.23 -11.91 0.09
C TYR A 52 -6.38 -13.18 0.27
N TYR A 53 -5.42 -13.16 1.20
CA TYR A 53 -4.48 -14.24 1.43
C TYR A 53 -4.71 -14.86 2.81
N LYS A 54 -5.02 -16.14 2.85
CA LYS A 54 -5.34 -16.90 4.06
C LYS A 54 -4.79 -18.31 3.96
N LEU A 55 -4.76 -19.04 5.07
CA LEU A 55 -4.45 -20.46 5.03
C LEU A 55 -5.25 -21.18 3.94
N SER A 56 -4.58 -22.07 3.22
CA SER A 56 -5.22 -22.90 2.21
C SER A 56 -6.22 -23.85 2.86
N CYS A 57 -7.34 -24.10 2.17
CA CYS A 57 -8.27 -25.15 2.57
C CYS A 57 -7.90 -26.51 1.99
N THR A 58 -6.75 -26.62 1.33
CA THR A 58 -6.18 -27.90 0.85
C THR A 58 -5.30 -28.51 1.93
N ASP A 59 -5.10 -29.82 1.83
CA ASP A 59 -4.27 -30.57 2.76
C ASP A 59 -2.84 -30.02 2.86
N TYR A 60 -2.22 -30.19 4.03
CA TYR A 60 -0.82 -29.88 4.31
C TYR A 60 -0.43 -28.40 4.45
N ASP A 61 -1.36 -27.46 4.54
CA ASP A 61 -1.04 -26.10 4.93
C ASP A 61 -1.05 -25.93 6.47
N SER A 62 -0.30 -24.93 6.96
CA SER A 62 -0.23 -24.62 8.38
C SER A 62 0.20 -23.15 8.58
N PRO A 63 -0.04 -22.57 9.78
CA PRO A 63 0.47 -21.25 10.11
C PRO A 63 1.98 -21.09 9.89
N VAL A 64 2.76 -22.12 10.24
CA VAL A 64 4.22 -22.11 10.03
C VAL A 64 4.57 -22.05 8.55
N LYS A 65 3.96 -22.91 7.70
CA LYS A 65 4.19 -22.89 6.25
C LYS A 65 3.76 -21.56 5.61
N MET A 66 2.65 -20.99 6.06
CA MET A 66 2.19 -19.69 5.57
C MET A 66 3.13 -18.57 6.04
N ALA A 67 3.62 -18.58 7.29
CA ALA A 67 4.61 -17.64 7.79
C ALA A 67 5.92 -17.69 7.00
N GLN A 68 6.40 -18.90 6.68
CA GLN A 68 7.56 -19.09 5.82
C GLN A 68 7.35 -18.52 4.40
N ALA A 69 6.14 -18.64 3.83
CA ALA A 69 5.81 -18.04 2.55
C ALA A 69 5.73 -16.50 2.63
N LEU A 70 5.21 -15.95 3.73
CA LEU A 70 5.15 -14.49 3.96
C LEU A 70 6.55 -13.88 4.11
N SER A 71 7.45 -14.55 4.82
CA SER A 71 8.83 -14.10 5.06
C SER A 71 9.82 -14.53 3.98
N PHE A 72 9.34 -15.22 2.94
CA PHE A 72 10.17 -15.65 1.81
C PHE A 72 10.90 -14.44 1.18
N GLY A 73 12.18 -14.54 1.03
CA GLY A 73 13.01 -13.47 0.47
C GLY A 73 13.66 -12.57 1.51
N GLY A 74 13.27 -12.64 2.78
CA GLY A 74 13.88 -11.94 3.89
C GLY A 74 13.28 -10.56 4.18
N GLY A 75 13.82 -9.89 5.19
CA GLY A 75 13.43 -8.54 5.62
C GLY A 75 12.14 -8.48 6.47
N MET A 76 11.33 -9.52 6.55
CA MET A 76 10.12 -9.60 7.36
C MET A 76 10.41 -10.27 8.70
N HIS A 77 9.92 -9.68 9.79
CA HIS A 77 9.98 -10.30 11.11
C HIS A 77 9.14 -11.58 11.18
N GLY A 78 9.73 -12.68 11.68
CA GLY A 78 9.10 -14.00 11.70
C GLY A 78 7.91 -14.09 12.65
N ASP A 79 7.93 -13.38 13.78
CA ASP A 79 6.82 -13.29 14.72
C ASP A 79 5.59 -12.61 14.09
N ILE A 80 5.77 -11.51 13.37
CA ILE A 80 4.69 -10.84 12.62
C ILE A 80 4.13 -11.78 11.55
N ALA A 81 5.01 -12.44 10.76
CA ALA A 81 4.59 -13.38 9.72
C ALA A 81 3.74 -14.52 10.31
N PHE A 82 4.15 -15.05 11.47
CA PHE A 82 3.41 -16.11 12.15
C PHE A 82 2.05 -15.64 12.66
N ILE A 83 1.97 -14.47 13.29
CA ILE A 83 0.71 -13.91 13.79
C ILE A 83 -0.27 -13.65 12.64
N GLU A 84 0.20 -13.12 11.51
CA GLU A 84 -0.62 -12.93 10.31
C GLU A 84 -1.14 -14.27 9.75
N ALA A 85 -0.32 -15.30 9.75
CA ALA A 85 -0.70 -16.63 9.29
C ALA A 85 -1.73 -17.29 10.23
N ALA A 86 -1.45 -17.32 11.53
CA ALA A 86 -2.28 -17.97 12.53
C ALA A 86 -3.70 -17.37 12.63
N ASN A 87 -3.82 -16.05 12.45
CA ASN A 87 -5.11 -15.36 12.52
C ASN A 87 -5.82 -15.20 11.17
N SER A 88 -5.22 -15.66 10.06
CA SER A 88 -5.72 -15.41 8.70
C SER A 88 -7.13 -15.95 8.45
N MET A 89 -7.41 -17.19 8.88
CA MET A 89 -8.73 -17.81 8.73
C MET A 89 -9.79 -17.15 9.61
N ARG A 90 -9.43 -16.79 10.85
CA ARG A 90 -10.32 -16.07 11.76
C ARG A 90 -10.76 -14.73 11.16
N CYS A 91 -9.81 -14.00 10.60
CA CYS A 91 -10.07 -12.71 9.96
C CYS A 91 -10.88 -12.88 8.65
N PHE A 92 -10.57 -13.89 7.86
CA PHE A 92 -11.31 -14.20 6.64
C PHE A 92 -12.77 -14.56 6.92
N ASN A 93 -13.02 -15.48 7.86
CA ASN A 93 -14.38 -15.91 8.21
C ASN A 93 -15.22 -14.75 8.73
N HIS A 94 -14.60 -13.83 9.49
CA HIS A 94 -15.27 -12.62 9.96
C HIS A 94 -15.78 -11.74 8.80
N LEU A 95 -15.00 -11.56 7.74
CA LEU A 95 -15.43 -10.84 6.55
C LEU A 95 -16.54 -11.57 5.79
N VAL A 96 -16.49 -12.91 5.75
CA VAL A 96 -17.53 -13.76 5.16
C VAL A 96 -18.86 -13.57 5.91
N GLU A 97 -18.84 -13.61 7.25
CA GLU A 97 -20.02 -13.38 8.10
C GLU A 97 -20.63 -11.99 7.87
N TYR A 98 -19.81 -11.01 7.54
CA TYR A 98 -20.27 -9.65 7.22
C TYR A 98 -20.76 -9.48 5.78
N GLY A 99 -20.72 -10.55 4.98
CA GLY A 99 -21.28 -10.58 3.64
C GLY A 99 -20.35 -10.11 2.53
N VAL A 100 -19.03 -10.12 2.75
CA VAL A 100 -18.07 -9.94 1.64
C VAL A 100 -18.24 -11.11 0.66
N PRO A 101 -18.52 -10.85 -0.64
CA PRO A 101 -18.98 -11.88 -1.59
C PRO A 101 -17.82 -12.72 -2.15
N PHE A 102 -17.07 -13.40 -1.28
CA PHE A 102 -16.05 -14.35 -1.73
C PHE A 102 -16.71 -15.56 -2.41
N PRO A 103 -16.18 -16.00 -3.57
CA PRO A 103 -16.77 -17.09 -4.32
C PRO A 103 -16.55 -18.44 -3.62
N THR A 104 -17.54 -19.31 -3.75
CA THR A 104 -17.47 -20.70 -3.30
C THR A 104 -17.69 -21.66 -4.46
N ASP A 105 -17.30 -22.92 -4.29
CA ASP A 105 -17.73 -24.00 -5.17
C ASP A 105 -19.20 -24.38 -4.89
N LYS A 106 -19.69 -25.36 -5.64
CA LYS A 106 -21.06 -25.88 -5.50
C LYS A 106 -21.38 -26.50 -4.13
N TYR A 107 -20.38 -26.73 -3.30
CA TYR A 107 -20.52 -27.26 -1.93
C TYR A 107 -20.33 -26.19 -0.87
N GLY A 108 -20.19 -24.93 -1.24
CA GLY A 108 -19.98 -23.81 -0.31
C GLY A 108 -18.53 -23.67 0.20
N ARG A 109 -17.56 -24.37 -0.39
CA ARG A 109 -16.14 -24.26 0.00
C ARG A 109 -15.48 -23.09 -0.70
N PHE A 110 -14.70 -22.31 0.04
CA PHE A 110 -13.89 -21.23 -0.52
C PHE A 110 -12.67 -21.77 -1.23
N ILE A 111 -12.66 -21.65 -2.57
CA ILE A 111 -11.59 -22.15 -3.41
C ILE A 111 -10.46 -21.13 -3.42
N GLY A 112 -9.24 -21.60 -3.13
CA GLY A 112 -8.02 -20.83 -3.25
C GLY A 112 -7.37 -20.97 -4.62
N TYR A 113 -6.52 -20.00 -4.97
CA TYR A 113 -5.65 -20.04 -6.15
C TYR A 113 -4.23 -19.61 -5.77
N LYS A 114 -3.28 -19.98 -6.64
CA LYS A 114 -1.86 -19.62 -6.49
C LYS A 114 -1.67 -18.13 -6.67
N THR A 115 -0.75 -17.55 -5.91
CA THR A 115 -0.36 -16.14 -6.03
C THR A 115 1.12 -16.03 -6.38
N ASP A 116 1.57 -14.81 -6.68
CA ASP A 116 2.99 -14.56 -6.88
C ASP A 116 3.78 -15.01 -5.65
N HIS A 117 4.86 -15.71 -5.88
CA HIS A 117 5.76 -16.26 -4.85
C HIS A 117 5.14 -17.35 -3.95
N ASP A 118 3.89 -17.80 -4.20
CA ASP A 118 3.25 -18.84 -3.41
C ASP A 118 2.37 -19.80 -4.23
N ASN A 119 2.70 -21.09 -4.16
CA ASN A 119 2.01 -22.16 -4.87
C ASN A 119 0.94 -22.89 -4.04
N ALA A 120 0.72 -22.51 -2.79
CA ALA A 120 -0.13 -23.24 -1.86
C ALA A 120 -1.64 -22.94 -1.95
N CYS A 121 -2.13 -22.27 -3.00
CA CYS A 121 -3.54 -21.93 -3.19
C CYS A 121 -4.16 -21.16 -2.00
N ARG A 122 -3.44 -20.19 -1.47
CA ARG A 122 -3.86 -19.34 -0.34
C ARG A 122 -4.67 -18.11 -0.74
N GLY A 123 -4.61 -17.73 -2.02
CA GLY A 123 -5.33 -16.58 -2.55
C GLY A 123 -6.81 -16.84 -2.75
N THR A 124 -7.67 -15.90 -2.39
CA THR A 124 -9.09 -15.85 -2.79
C THR A 124 -9.48 -14.42 -3.13
N SER A 125 -10.53 -14.21 -3.93
CA SER A 125 -10.89 -12.87 -4.38
C SER A 125 -12.39 -12.76 -4.66
N ALA A 126 -12.99 -11.65 -4.29
CA ALA A 126 -14.33 -11.25 -4.73
C ALA A 126 -14.29 -10.40 -6.02
N GLY A 127 -13.20 -10.51 -6.81
CA GLY A 127 -12.99 -9.76 -8.05
C GLY A 127 -12.16 -8.48 -7.87
N PRO A 128 -12.23 -7.54 -8.82
CA PRO A 128 -11.37 -6.36 -8.84
C PRO A 128 -11.60 -5.37 -7.69
N LEU A 129 -12.70 -5.50 -6.96
CA LEU A 129 -13.15 -4.58 -5.91
C LEU A 129 -13.25 -5.24 -4.53
N THR A 130 -12.48 -6.30 -4.27
CA THR A 130 -12.52 -7.03 -2.98
C THR A 130 -12.35 -6.10 -1.78
N SER A 131 -11.36 -5.20 -1.81
CA SER A 131 -11.11 -4.25 -0.70
C SER A 131 -12.25 -3.24 -0.52
N LYS A 132 -12.95 -2.87 -1.61
CA LYS A 132 -14.15 -2.03 -1.54
C LYS A 132 -15.27 -2.76 -0.81
N TYR A 133 -15.56 -4.00 -1.18
CA TYR A 133 -16.60 -4.80 -0.50
C TYR A 133 -16.28 -5.01 0.97
N MET A 134 -15.02 -5.31 1.31
CA MET A 134 -14.57 -5.40 2.71
C MET A 134 -14.86 -4.09 3.47
N THR A 135 -14.47 -2.96 2.89
CA THR A 135 -14.65 -1.64 3.52
C THR A 135 -16.12 -1.31 3.73
N GLU A 136 -16.98 -1.54 2.71
CA GLU A 136 -18.41 -1.25 2.77
C GLU A 136 -19.18 -2.16 3.75
N CYS A 137 -18.80 -3.44 3.84
CA CYS A 137 -19.41 -4.36 4.79
C CYS A 137 -19.05 -3.99 6.24
N LEU A 138 -17.79 -3.65 6.50
CA LEU A 138 -17.33 -3.19 7.81
C LEU A 138 -17.95 -1.84 8.18
N GLU A 139 -18.00 -0.87 7.26
CA GLU A 139 -18.65 0.42 7.48
C GLU A 139 -20.10 0.27 7.93
N LYS A 140 -20.90 -0.51 7.19
CA LYS A 140 -22.31 -0.77 7.54
C LYS A 140 -22.47 -1.33 8.95
N ARG A 141 -21.50 -2.15 9.38
CA ARG A 141 -21.53 -2.79 10.69
C ARG A 141 -21.22 -1.81 11.81
N VAL A 142 -20.19 -0.95 11.63
CA VAL A 142 -19.72 -0.08 12.71
C VAL A 142 -20.55 1.19 12.85
N LEU A 143 -21.08 1.76 11.77
CA LEU A 143 -21.83 3.03 11.81
C LEU A 143 -23.18 2.96 12.53
N VAL A 144 -23.71 1.77 12.77
CA VAL A 144 -24.93 1.61 13.58
C VAL A 144 -24.67 1.58 15.09
N ASN A 145 -23.40 1.53 15.50
CA ASN A 145 -23.03 1.44 16.92
C ASN A 145 -22.91 2.84 17.54
N LYS A 146 -23.62 3.06 18.65
CA LYS A 146 -23.66 4.34 19.36
C LYS A 146 -22.35 4.72 20.05
N GLU A 147 -21.45 3.75 20.28
CA GLU A 147 -20.13 3.98 20.87
C GLU A 147 -19.09 4.49 19.86
N LEU A 148 -19.46 4.54 18.57
CA LEU A 148 -18.62 5.10 17.50
C LEU A 148 -19.09 6.49 17.11
N THR A 149 -18.15 7.44 17.07
CA THR A 149 -18.32 8.74 16.42
C THR A 149 -17.54 8.77 15.11
N LEU A 150 -18.21 9.05 13.99
CA LEU A 150 -17.54 9.35 12.72
C LEU A 150 -17.39 10.87 12.59
N LEU A 151 -16.15 11.36 12.59
CA LEU A 151 -15.80 12.74 12.28
C LEU A 151 -15.38 12.80 10.80
N ASP A 152 -16.38 12.89 9.92
CA ASP A 152 -16.19 13.10 8.48
C ASP A 152 -15.85 14.57 8.21
N GLU A 153 -15.40 14.93 7.02
CA GLU A 153 -14.92 16.27 6.64
C GLU A 153 -13.90 16.85 7.65
N THR A 154 -13.08 15.94 8.24
CA THR A 154 -12.13 16.26 9.30
C THR A 154 -10.78 15.62 9.00
N ALA A 155 -9.73 16.45 8.86
CA ALA A 155 -8.36 15.99 8.58
C ALA A 155 -7.48 16.12 9.83
N VAL A 156 -6.86 15.02 10.28
CA VAL A 156 -5.84 15.11 11.32
C VAL A 156 -4.58 15.74 10.73
N ILE A 157 -4.07 16.76 11.38
CA ILE A 157 -2.87 17.52 10.96
C ILE A 157 -1.69 17.33 11.89
N ARG A 158 -1.93 16.83 13.11
CA ARG A 158 -0.90 16.53 14.10
C ARG A 158 -1.33 15.41 15.04
N ILE A 159 -0.43 14.47 15.30
CA ILE A 159 -0.51 13.56 16.45
C ILE A 159 0.23 14.22 17.60
N VAL A 160 -0.44 14.38 18.73
CA VAL A 160 0.12 15.03 19.93
C VAL A 160 0.78 13.99 20.80
N THR A 161 2.04 14.20 21.10
CA THR A 161 2.82 13.30 21.97
C THR A 161 3.32 14.01 23.22
N GLU A 162 3.39 13.27 24.34
CA GLU A 162 3.99 13.68 25.59
C GLU A 162 4.94 12.59 26.09
N LYS A 163 6.23 12.90 26.24
CA LYS A 163 7.25 11.93 26.70
C LYS A 163 7.24 10.60 25.89
N SER A 164 7.23 10.72 24.56
CA SER A 164 7.15 9.57 23.64
C SER A 164 5.87 8.72 23.76
N LYS A 165 4.78 9.31 24.21
CA LYS A 165 3.46 8.69 24.31
C LYS A 165 2.42 9.52 23.56
N ALA A 166 1.59 8.90 22.73
CA ALA A 166 0.49 9.60 22.06
C ALA A 166 -0.62 9.92 23.08
N VAL A 167 -1.12 11.17 23.05
CA VAL A 167 -2.11 11.68 24.00
C VAL A 167 -3.32 12.32 23.34
N GLY A 168 -3.31 12.44 22.02
CA GLY A 168 -4.41 13.01 21.24
C GLY A 168 -3.98 13.46 19.86
N VAL A 169 -4.85 14.24 19.21
CA VAL A 169 -4.61 14.78 17.88
C VAL A 169 -5.14 16.23 17.76
N ILE A 170 -4.57 16.98 16.82
CA ILE A 170 -5.16 18.22 16.31
C ILE A 170 -5.69 17.93 14.92
N ALA A 171 -6.93 18.34 14.65
CA ALA A 171 -7.58 18.16 13.36
C ALA A 171 -8.11 19.48 12.80
N LEU A 172 -8.21 19.56 11.47
CA LEU A 172 -8.94 20.58 10.72
C LEU A 172 -10.33 20.02 10.41
N GLN A 173 -11.36 20.62 10.97
CA GLN A 173 -12.75 20.28 10.64
C GLN A 173 -13.33 21.35 9.74
N LYS A 174 -13.99 20.94 8.66
CA LYS A 174 -14.71 21.85 7.75
C LYS A 174 -15.81 22.60 8.49
N ASP A 175 -15.94 23.88 8.21
CA ASP A 175 -16.98 24.78 8.75
C ASP A 175 -17.44 25.74 7.63
N GLY A 176 -18.38 25.28 6.79
CA GLY A 176 -18.72 25.93 5.53
C GLY A 176 -17.54 25.98 4.56
N ASP A 177 -17.18 27.18 4.10
CA ASP A 177 -15.98 27.41 3.26
C ASP A 177 -14.70 27.62 4.08
N SER A 178 -14.83 27.69 5.40
CA SER A 178 -13.74 27.84 6.36
C SER A 178 -13.45 26.53 7.09
N TYR A 179 -12.65 26.61 8.15
CA TYR A 179 -12.32 25.49 9.02
C TYR A 179 -12.22 25.91 10.47
N LYS A 180 -12.31 24.94 11.35
CA LYS A 180 -11.95 25.10 12.75
C LYS A 180 -10.89 24.07 13.16
N LEU A 181 -9.96 24.49 13.98
CA LEU A 181 -9.00 23.60 14.62
C LEU A 181 -9.68 22.87 15.78
N LEU A 182 -9.66 21.55 15.73
CA LEU A 182 -10.32 20.68 16.69
C LEU A 182 -9.26 19.94 17.53
N PRO A 183 -9.05 20.32 18.81
CA PRO A 183 -8.22 19.56 19.72
C PRO A 183 -8.98 18.36 20.27
N ILE A 184 -8.42 17.17 20.14
CA ILE A 184 -9.01 15.90 20.57
C ILE A 184 -8.03 15.19 21.48
N GLN A 185 -8.45 14.89 22.69
CA GLN A 185 -7.70 14.07 23.64
C GLN A 185 -8.06 12.59 23.45
N SER A 186 -7.07 11.71 23.46
CA SER A 186 -7.30 10.28 23.32
C SER A 186 -6.35 9.47 24.21
N LYS A 187 -6.82 8.33 24.72
CA LYS A 187 -5.96 7.36 25.40
C LYS A 187 -5.07 6.63 24.41
N TYR A 188 -5.61 6.27 23.24
CA TYR A 188 -4.93 5.54 22.18
C TYR A 188 -5.18 6.22 20.82
N VAL A 189 -4.15 6.30 20.01
CA VAL A 189 -4.23 6.81 18.62
C VAL A 189 -3.84 5.70 17.68
N ILE A 190 -4.67 5.42 16.68
CA ILE A 190 -4.45 4.39 15.67
C ILE A 190 -4.39 5.05 14.29
N THR A 191 -3.25 4.91 13.61
CA THR A 191 -3.12 5.37 12.22
C THR A 191 -3.51 4.25 11.25
N ALA A 192 -4.48 4.54 10.40
CA ALA A 192 -4.98 3.66 9.33
C ALA A 192 -5.03 4.44 8.00
N THR A 193 -4.00 5.26 7.76
CA THR A 193 -3.92 6.24 6.68
C THR A 193 -3.45 5.65 5.35
N GLY A 194 -3.12 4.36 5.31
CA GLY A 194 -2.58 3.70 4.12
C GLY A 194 -1.09 3.96 3.93
N GLY A 195 -0.56 3.53 2.78
CA GLY A 195 0.86 3.64 2.46
C GLY A 195 1.23 4.99 1.83
N ALA A 196 2.52 5.16 1.56
CA ALA A 196 3.13 6.41 1.15
C ALA A 196 3.26 6.60 -0.37
N ALA A 197 2.58 5.82 -1.22
CA ALA A 197 2.81 5.85 -2.67
C ALA A 197 2.48 7.19 -3.35
N THR A 198 1.78 8.10 -2.68
CA THR A 198 1.52 9.47 -3.15
C THR A 198 2.76 10.38 -3.15
N VAL A 199 3.89 9.93 -2.59
CA VAL A 199 5.19 10.63 -2.73
C VAL A 199 5.72 10.59 -4.16
N TYR A 200 5.22 9.64 -4.97
CA TYR A 200 5.53 9.48 -6.40
C TYR A 200 4.46 10.12 -7.28
N ARG A 201 4.87 10.76 -8.37
CA ARG A 201 3.96 11.25 -9.41
C ARG A 201 3.23 10.10 -10.10
N ASN A 202 3.96 9.02 -10.39
CA ASN A 202 3.42 7.81 -10.97
C ASN A 202 3.02 6.84 -9.85
N THR A 203 1.73 6.81 -9.52
CA THR A 203 1.16 5.96 -8.48
C THR A 203 -0.23 5.48 -8.86
N VAL A 204 -0.63 4.29 -8.38
CA VAL A 204 -2.00 3.78 -8.51
C VAL A 204 -2.94 4.30 -7.42
N TYR A 205 -2.43 5.03 -6.43
CA TYR A 205 -3.29 5.57 -5.39
C TYR A 205 -4.16 6.68 -5.96
N PRO A 206 -5.45 6.71 -5.59
CA PRO A 206 -6.35 7.76 -6.03
C PRO A 206 -5.87 9.14 -5.55
N ASP A 207 -6.24 10.20 -6.27
CA ASP A 207 -5.89 11.58 -5.88
C ASP A 207 -6.48 11.98 -4.54
N SER A 208 -7.53 11.28 -4.12
CA SER A 208 -8.17 11.44 -2.81
C SER A 208 -7.36 10.88 -1.63
N GLN A 209 -6.35 10.03 -1.87
CA GLN A 209 -5.43 9.57 -0.82
C GLN A 209 -4.58 10.74 -0.33
N ALA A 210 -4.78 11.14 0.91
CA ALA A 210 -4.14 12.32 1.47
C ALA A 210 -2.98 11.99 2.44
N GLY A 211 -3.08 10.88 3.18
CA GLY A 211 -2.10 10.51 4.20
C GLY A 211 -0.84 9.86 3.62
N THR A 212 0.30 10.19 4.23
CA THR A 212 1.57 9.49 4.07
C THR A 212 2.20 9.22 5.45
N PHE A 213 3.50 9.27 5.62
CA PHE A 213 4.18 8.97 6.87
C PHE A 213 4.62 10.21 7.68
N GLY A 214 4.37 11.42 7.17
CA GLY A 214 4.83 12.66 7.80
C GLY A 214 4.25 12.86 9.20
N LEU A 215 2.96 12.55 9.40
CA LEU A 215 2.33 12.60 10.74
C LEU A 215 3.02 11.70 11.75
N LEU A 216 3.38 10.47 11.35
CA LEU A 216 4.08 9.51 12.20
C LEU A 216 5.51 9.96 12.46
N ALA A 217 6.21 10.49 11.45
CA ALA A 217 7.56 11.02 11.58
C ALA A 217 7.62 12.23 12.54
N ASP A 218 6.64 13.13 12.44
CA ASP A 218 6.53 14.28 13.35
C ASP A 218 6.17 13.84 14.79
N ALA A 219 5.47 12.72 14.95
CA ALA A 219 5.19 12.12 16.26
C ALA A 219 6.42 11.40 16.87
N GLY A 220 7.49 11.19 16.09
CA GLY A 220 8.73 10.55 16.54
C GLY A 220 8.74 9.02 16.34
N CYS A 221 7.90 8.48 15.46
CA CYS A 221 7.92 7.07 15.11
C CYS A 221 9.17 6.69 14.34
N LYS A 222 9.65 5.46 14.59
CA LYS A 222 10.60 4.75 13.73
C LYS A 222 9.84 4.07 12.60
N PHE A 223 10.57 3.77 11.52
CA PHE A 223 10.02 3.12 10.33
C PHE A 223 10.82 1.86 10.02
N CYS A 224 10.11 0.84 9.52
CA CYS A 224 10.70 -0.42 9.09
C CYS A 224 10.64 -0.53 7.55
N ASN A 225 11.70 -1.04 6.93
CA ASN A 225 11.77 -1.43 5.52
C ASN A 225 11.30 -0.39 4.50
N LEU A 226 11.59 0.91 4.73
CA LEU A 226 11.24 1.98 3.78
C LEU A 226 11.87 1.80 2.39
N THR A 227 12.87 0.93 2.26
CA THR A 227 13.51 0.58 0.99
C THR A 227 12.70 -0.41 0.15
N GLU A 228 11.69 -1.08 0.71
CA GLU A 228 11.00 -2.17 0.05
C GLU A 228 9.64 -1.73 -0.51
N TRP A 229 9.53 -1.78 -1.84
CA TRP A 229 8.40 -1.28 -2.60
C TRP A 229 7.98 -2.23 -3.71
N GLN A 230 6.73 -2.11 -4.13
CA GLN A 230 6.19 -2.77 -5.32
C GLN A 230 5.82 -1.73 -6.37
N TYR A 231 6.33 -1.94 -7.58
CA TYR A 231 6.04 -1.11 -8.75
C TYR A 231 5.50 -2.00 -9.87
N GLY A 232 4.67 -1.44 -10.74
CA GLY A 232 4.18 -2.18 -11.90
C GLY A 232 3.41 -1.29 -12.86
N ILE A 233 3.13 -1.83 -14.04
CA ILE A 233 2.44 -1.11 -15.10
C ILE A 233 1.01 -0.79 -14.69
N ALA A 234 0.64 0.48 -14.76
CA ALA A 234 -0.69 0.94 -14.42
C ALA A 234 -1.17 2.01 -15.40
N SER A 235 -2.48 2.16 -15.54
CA SER A 235 -3.07 3.30 -16.23
C SER A 235 -2.96 4.55 -15.36
N VAL A 236 -2.57 5.67 -15.99
CA VAL A 236 -2.33 6.94 -15.28
C VAL A 236 -3.51 7.91 -15.36
N GLY A 237 -4.44 7.71 -16.26
CA GLY A 237 -5.69 8.47 -16.33
C GLY A 237 -6.69 7.99 -15.28
N VAL A 238 -7.16 6.77 -15.43
CA VAL A 238 -7.83 6.03 -14.37
C VAL A 238 -6.73 5.29 -13.62
N LYS A 239 -6.35 5.72 -12.43
CA LYS A 239 -5.27 5.12 -11.64
C LYS A 239 -5.60 3.67 -11.25
N TRP A 240 -5.18 2.73 -12.09
CA TRP A 240 -5.57 1.33 -11.99
C TRP A 240 -4.43 0.39 -12.36
N ASN A 241 -4.23 -0.62 -11.53
CA ASN A 241 -3.21 -1.65 -11.73
C ASN A 241 -3.60 -2.58 -12.89
N LEU A 242 -2.73 -2.75 -13.87
CA LEU A 242 -2.96 -3.53 -15.09
C LEU A 242 -2.29 -4.91 -15.04
N SER A 243 -2.46 -5.66 -13.94
CA SER A 243 -2.01 -7.04 -13.78
C SER A 243 -2.99 -8.06 -14.39
N GLY A 244 -2.67 -9.33 -14.32
CA GLY A 244 -3.56 -10.44 -14.66
C GLY A 244 -4.05 -10.40 -16.10
N SER A 245 -5.36 -10.49 -16.28
CA SER A 245 -5.99 -10.57 -17.60
C SER A 245 -5.69 -9.37 -18.50
N TYR A 246 -5.41 -8.18 -17.93
CA TYR A 246 -5.00 -7.02 -18.71
C TYR A 246 -3.75 -7.26 -19.55
N GLN A 247 -2.83 -8.11 -19.08
CA GLN A 247 -1.61 -8.47 -19.78
C GLN A 247 -1.76 -9.80 -20.54
N GLN A 248 -2.45 -10.77 -19.94
CA GLN A 248 -2.59 -12.12 -20.50
C GLN A 248 -3.29 -12.14 -21.86
N VAL A 249 -4.08 -11.11 -22.18
CA VAL A 249 -4.69 -10.96 -23.51
C VAL A 249 -3.74 -10.39 -24.55
N ILE A 250 -2.48 -10.18 -24.22
CA ILE A 250 -1.39 -9.72 -25.11
C ILE A 250 -1.76 -8.44 -25.87
N PRO A 251 -1.93 -7.30 -25.15
CA PRO A 251 -2.21 -6.01 -25.76
C PRO A 251 -0.99 -5.43 -26.48
N THR A 252 -1.22 -4.48 -27.37
CA THR A 252 -0.16 -3.75 -28.07
C THR A 252 0.40 -2.65 -27.18
N TYR A 253 1.71 -2.62 -27.01
CA TYR A 253 2.44 -1.54 -26.35
C TYR A 253 3.05 -0.61 -27.40
N TYR A 254 2.83 0.69 -27.25
CA TYR A 254 3.50 1.67 -28.11
C TYR A 254 3.77 2.98 -27.36
N SER A 255 4.77 3.71 -27.85
CA SER A 255 5.07 5.07 -27.40
C SER A 255 4.73 6.09 -28.47
N VAL A 256 4.54 7.34 -28.03
CA VAL A 256 4.31 8.51 -28.91
C VAL A 256 5.28 9.60 -28.50
N ASP A 257 6.06 10.09 -29.46
CA ASP A 257 6.99 11.21 -29.26
C ASP A 257 6.28 12.59 -29.29
N GLU A 258 7.04 13.66 -29.16
CA GLU A 258 6.53 15.03 -29.19
C GLU A 258 5.94 15.44 -30.54
N TYR A 259 6.37 14.79 -31.64
CA TYR A 259 5.89 15.02 -32.99
C TYR A 259 4.66 14.18 -33.37
N GLY A 260 4.22 13.27 -32.47
CA GLY A 260 3.08 12.39 -32.69
C GLY A 260 3.43 11.06 -33.38
N ASN A 261 4.71 10.75 -33.61
CA ASN A 261 5.14 9.48 -34.22
C ASN A 261 4.93 8.34 -33.23
N LYS A 262 4.38 7.22 -33.72
CA LYS A 262 4.11 6.01 -32.94
C LYS A 262 5.19 4.94 -33.15
N CYS A 263 5.65 4.30 -32.08
CA CYS A 263 6.61 3.20 -32.10
C CYS A 263 6.15 2.06 -31.18
N GLU A 264 6.05 0.84 -31.71
CA GLU A 264 5.85 -0.40 -30.93
C GLU A 264 7.21 -0.87 -30.39
N PHE A 265 7.68 -0.24 -29.34
CA PHE A 265 9.06 -0.28 -28.82
C PHE A 265 9.49 -1.62 -28.18
N LEU A 266 8.55 -2.53 -27.91
CA LEU A 266 8.91 -3.81 -27.26
C LEU A 266 9.72 -4.73 -28.18
N CYS A 267 9.53 -4.64 -29.52
CA CYS A 267 10.35 -5.41 -30.46
C CYS A 267 11.85 -5.10 -30.35
N ASP A 268 12.20 -3.85 -29.94
CA ASP A 268 13.59 -3.45 -29.73
C ASP A 268 14.16 -3.98 -28.40
N ALA A 269 13.28 -4.36 -27.49
CA ALA A 269 13.66 -4.85 -26.17
C ALA A 269 13.82 -6.39 -26.14
N PHE A 270 13.10 -7.12 -26.98
CA PHE A 270 13.08 -8.58 -27.05
C PHE A 270 13.70 -9.10 -28.35
N ASN A 271 13.94 -10.40 -28.46
CA ASN A 271 14.58 -11.01 -29.62
C ASN A 271 13.71 -10.88 -30.89
N ASP A 272 12.41 -11.05 -30.71
CA ASP A 272 11.39 -10.89 -31.76
C ASP A 272 10.00 -10.60 -31.14
N VAL A 273 9.01 -10.44 -32.00
CA VAL A 273 7.62 -10.18 -31.61
C VAL A 273 7.00 -11.31 -30.79
N THR A 274 7.39 -12.55 -31.08
CA THR A 274 6.87 -13.74 -30.37
C THR A 274 7.39 -13.77 -28.93
N ASP A 275 8.68 -13.49 -28.75
CA ASP A 275 9.31 -13.38 -27.43
C ASP A 275 8.67 -12.24 -26.61
N ALA A 276 8.46 -11.08 -27.24
CA ALA A 276 7.75 -9.96 -26.62
C ALA A 276 6.32 -10.36 -26.18
N CYS A 277 5.54 -11.01 -27.06
CA CYS A 277 4.17 -11.45 -26.75
C CYS A 277 4.10 -12.46 -25.62
N ASN A 278 5.02 -13.43 -25.56
CA ASN A 278 5.10 -14.38 -24.47
C ASN A 278 5.45 -13.69 -23.15
N ASN A 279 6.34 -12.72 -23.15
CA ASN A 279 6.68 -11.97 -21.94
C ASN A 279 5.54 -11.03 -21.50
N ILE A 280 4.74 -10.47 -22.42
CA ILE A 280 3.51 -9.73 -22.08
C ILE A 280 2.53 -10.67 -21.39
N PHE A 281 2.31 -11.87 -21.91
CA PHE A 281 1.45 -12.87 -21.27
C PHE A 281 1.96 -13.22 -19.86
N LEU A 282 3.25 -13.54 -19.73
CA LEU A 282 3.89 -13.84 -18.43
C LEU A 282 3.77 -12.67 -17.43
N LYS A 283 3.80 -11.43 -17.90
CA LYS A 283 3.64 -10.24 -17.05
C LYS A 283 2.30 -10.22 -16.33
N GLY A 284 1.28 -10.90 -16.83
CA GLY A 284 -0.03 -11.00 -16.19
C GLY A 284 0.01 -11.61 -14.80
N TYR A 285 0.84 -12.62 -14.57
CA TYR A 285 0.99 -13.28 -13.27
C TYR A 285 2.39 -13.18 -12.66
N GLN A 286 3.42 -12.75 -13.41
CA GLN A 286 4.72 -12.38 -12.88
C GLN A 286 4.70 -10.89 -12.50
N TRP A 287 3.90 -10.57 -11.55
CA TRP A 287 3.62 -9.23 -11.07
C TRP A 287 3.97 -9.12 -9.58
N PRO A 288 4.51 -8.01 -9.05
CA PRO A 288 4.90 -6.74 -9.70
C PRO A 288 6.24 -6.82 -10.45
N PHE A 289 6.93 -5.65 -10.65
CA PHE A 289 8.32 -5.61 -11.13
C PHE A 289 9.23 -6.40 -10.18
N ASP A 290 10.09 -7.22 -10.75
CA ASP A 290 11.04 -8.03 -9.98
C ASP A 290 12.45 -7.89 -10.59
N SER A 291 13.40 -7.44 -9.79
CA SER A 291 14.80 -7.27 -10.19
C SER A 291 15.48 -8.58 -10.66
N LYS A 292 14.92 -9.74 -10.31
CA LYS A 292 15.37 -11.05 -10.78
C LYS A 292 14.80 -11.45 -12.15
N LYS A 293 13.73 -10.78 -12.63
CA LYS A 293 13.06 -11.07 -13.91
C LYS A 293 13.34 -10.03 -14.99
N ILE A 294 14.43 -9.27 -14.88
CA ILE A 294 14.81 -8.21 -15.82
C ILE A 294 15.19 -8.71 -17.21
N ASN A 295 15.54 -9.98 -17.37
CA ASN A 295 15.76 -10.63 -18.66
C ASN A 295 14.50 -11.34 -19.21
N GLY A 296 13.38 -11.26 -18.49
CA GLY A 296 12.07 -11.82 -18.82
C GLY A 296 10.98 -10.75 -18.75
N SER A 297 9.87 -11.06 -18.07
CA SER A 297 8.67 -10.19 -18.05
C SER A 297 8.90 -8.79 -17.48
N SER A 298 9.80 -8.60 -16.50
CA SER A 298 10.14 -7.28 -15.96
C SER A 298 10.95 -6.39 -16.92
N LYS A 299 11.43 -6.94 -18.04
CA LYS A 299 12.04 -6.17 -19.13
C LYS A 299 11.02 -5.20 -19.78
N ILE A 300 9.74 -5.55 -19.73
CA ILE A 300 8.65 -4.68 -20.21
C ILE A 300 8.58 -3.40 -19.37
N ASP A 301 8.65 -3.49 -18.05
CA ASP A 301 8.65 -2.33 -17.15
C ASP A 301 9.85 -1.41 -17.46
N ILE A 302 11.04 -2.00 -17.63
CA ILE A 302 12.25 -1.25 -17.98
C ILE A 302 12.08 -0.53 -19.33
N ALA A 303 11.51 -1.20 -20.32
CA ALA A 303 11.26 -0.59 -21.64
C ALA A 303 10.25 0.57 -21.55
N VAL A 304 9.16 0.41 -20.76
CA VAL A 304 8.19 1.48 -20.51
C VAL A 304 8.86 2.67 -19.82
N SER A 305 9.67 2.44 -18.78
CA SER A 305 10.37 3.50 -18.06
C SER A 305 11.40 4.22 -18.95
N ARG A 306 12.10 3.47 -19.82
CA ARG A 306 13.03 4.06 -20.81
C ARG A 306 12.31 5.00 -21.76
N GLU A 307 11.19 4.58 -22.36
CA GLU A 307 10.40 5.45 -23.25
C GLU A 307 9.89 6.70 -22.53
N LYS A 308 9.47 6.55 -21.28
CA LYS A 308 9.05 7.66 -20.40
C LYS A 308 10.20 8.64 -20.09
N SER A 309 11.40 8.14 -19.79
CA SER A 309 12.57 8.98 -19.50
C SER A 309 13.01 9.82 -20.70
N MET A 310 12.69 9.37 -21.93
CA MET A 310 12.87 10.12 -23.18
C MET A 310 11.75 11.14 -23.46
N GLY A 311 10.85 11.38 -22.49
CA GLY A 311 9.74 12.34 -22.64
C GLY A 311 8.53 11.82 -23.42
N LYS A 312 8.54 10.59 -23.90
CA LYS A 312 7.45 10.03 -24.68
C LYS A 312 6.24 9.65 -23.83
N LYS A 313 5.06 9.62 -24.45
CA LYS A 313 3.82 9.10 -23.86
C LYS A 313 3.71 7.62 -24.21
N VAL A 314 3.49 6.75 -23.24
CA VAL A 314 3.39 5.29 -23.42
C VAL A 314 1.96 4.83 -23.24
N TYR A 315 1.54 3.88 -24.09
CA TYR A 315 0.17 3.38 -24.15
C TYR A 315 0.11 1.85 -24.26
N ILE A 316 -0.99 1.28 -23.74
CA ILE A 316 -1.48 -0.06 -24.04
C ILE A 316 -2.75 0.05 -24.88
N ASP A 317 -2.84 -0.74 -25.95
CA ASP A 317 -3.97 -0.75 -26.89
C ASP A 317 -4.56 -2.15 -27.00
N TYR A 318 -5.84 -2.28 -26.70
CA TYR A 318 -6.57 -3.55 -26.77
C TYR A 318 -7.27 -3.76 -28.11
N ARG A 319 -7.33 -2.75 -28.98
CA ARG A 319 -8.07 -2.79 -30.25
C ARG A 319 -7.39 -3.62 -31.34
N LYS A 320 -6.09 -3.78 -31.25
CA LYS A 320 -5.27 -4.49 -32.24
C LYS A 320 -4.20 -5.32 -31.56
N ASN A 321 -3.79 -6.39 -32.24
CA ASN A 321 -2.62 -7.17 -31.85
C ASN A 321 -1.32 -6.41 -32.09
N PRO A 322 -0.23 -6.75 -31.37
CA PRO A 322 1.12 -6.33 -31.74
C PRO A 322 1.42 -6.64 -33.19
N ASN A 323 2.16 -5.76 -33.86
CA ASN A 323 2.52 -5.96 -35.26
C ASN A 323 3.37 -7.24 -35.43
N GLY A 324 2.95 -8.15 -36.30
CA GLY A 324 3.58 -9.47 -36.49
C GLY A 324 3.13 -10.53 -35.47
N PHE A 325 2.12 -10.25 -34.66
CA PHE A 325 1.54 -11.25 -33.76
C PHE A 325 1.00 -12.48 -34.52
N ASP A 326 1.41 -13.67 -34.09
CA ASP A 326 0.88 -14.95 -34.56
C ASP A 326 0.53 -15.83 -33.35
N PHE A 327 -0.77 -16.13 -33.18
CA PHE A 327 -1.27 -16.95 -32.07
C PHE A 327 -0.62 -18.34 -32.04
N ASN A 328 -0.34 -18.93 -33.21
CA ASN A 328 0.23 -20.27 -33.32
C ASN A 328 1.70 -20.32 -32.85
N LYS A 329 2.40 -19.18 -32.84
CA LYS A 329 3.79 -19.08 -32.40
C LYS A 329 3.94 -18.81 -30.89
N LEU A 330 2.85 -18.52 -30.19
CA LEU A 330 2.89 -18.34 -28.72
C LEU A 330 3.41 -19.60 -28.03
N SER A 331 3.91 -19.45 -26.80
CA SER A 331 4.28 -20.57 -25.95
C SER A 331 3.09 -21.50 -25.70
N ASN A 332 3.34 -22.77 -25.43
CA ASN A 332 2.27 -23.73 -25.14
C ASN A 332 1.44 -23.26 -23.92
N GLU A 333 2.09 -22.74 -22.90
CA GLU A 333 1.45 -22.20 -21.71
C GLU A 333 0.44 -21.08 -22.06
N ALA A 334 0.85 -20.09 -22.85
CA ALA A 334 -0.03 -18.99 -23.26
C ALA A 334 -1.19 -19.47 -24.13
N LYS A 335 -0.93 -20.38 -25.09
CA LYS A 335 -1.97 -20.98 -25.95
C LYS A 335 -2.99 -21.78 -25.15
N GLU A 336 -2.54 -22.70 -24.31
CA GLU A 336 -3.41 -23.56 -23.49
C GLU A 336 -4.26 -22.73 -22.54
N TYR A 337 -3.68 -21.72 -21.90
CA TYR A 337 -4.41 -20.81 -21.03
C TYR A 337 -5.51 -20.05 -21.76
N LEU A 338 -5.19 -19.42 -22.90
CA LEU A 338 -6.15 -18.66 -23.67
C LEU A 338 -7.26 -19.55 -24.26
N LEU A 339 -6.92 -20.71 -24.80
CA LEU A 339 -7.86 -21.69 -25.36
C LEU A 339 -8.79 -22.27 -24.28
N SER A 340 -8.25 -22.68 -23.13
CA SER A 340 -9.06 -23.23 -22.03
C SER A 340 -10.05 -22.22 -21.46
N ALA A 341 -9.72 -20.93 -21.52
CA ALA A 341 -10.59 -19.83 -21.14
C ALA A 341 -11.55 -19.38 -22.25
N GLY A 342 -11.50 -19.97 -23.47
CA GLY A 342 -12.24 -19.54 -24.64
C GLY A 342 -11.86 -18.12 -25.09
N ALA A 343 -10.63 -17.70 -24.81
CA ALA A 343 -10.10 -16.36 -25.07
C ALA A 343 -9.18 -16.33 -26.30
N ASP A 344 -9.58 -17.00 -27.39
CA ASP A 344 -8.90 -17.08 -28.69
C ASP A 344 -9.33 -16.01 -29.69
N GLY A 345 -10.00 -14.96 -29.23
CA GLY A 345 -10.54 -13.86 -30.04
C GLY A 345 -9.50 -13.15 -30.91
N LYS A 346 -9.97 -12.51 -31.99
CA LYS A 346 -9.13 -11.91 -33.05
C LYS A 346 -8.20 -10.79 -32.58
N ASN A 347 -8.55 -10.11 -31.50
CA ASN A 347 -7.77 -9.01 -30.93
C ASN A 347 -7.79 -9.05 -29.41
N PRO A 348 -6.93 -8.28 -28.72
CA PRO A 348 -6.87 -8.28 -27.25
C PRO A 348 -8.19 -7.90 -26.58
N PHE A 349 -8.99 -7.01 -27.16
CA PHE A 349 -10.28 -6.62 -26.60
C PHE A 349 -11.28 -7.81 -26.59
N GLU A 350 -11.36 -8.56 -27.68
CA GLU A 350 -12.23 -9.75 -27.73
C GLU A 350 -11.76 -10.82 -26.74
N ARG A 351 -10.45 -11.02 -26.60
CA ARG A 351 -9.88 -11.91 -25.61
C ARG A 351 -10.19 -11.44 -24.18
N LEU A 352 -10.05 -10.13 -23.89
CA LEU A 352 -10.37 -9.55 -22.58
C LEU A 352 -11.86 -9.69 -22.24
N LYS A 353 -12.73 -9.50 -23.22
CA LYS A 353 -14.19 -9.68 -23.04
C LYS A 353 -14.56 -11.11 -22.63
N LYS A 354 -13.79 -12.10 -23.07
CA LYS A 354 -13.99 -13.51 -22.68
C LYS A 354 -13.35 -13.82 -21.32
N LEU A 355 -12.13 -13.35 -21.11
CA LEU A 355 -11.34 -13.67 -19.92
C LEU A 355 -11.79 -12.91 -18.69
N ASN A 356 -12.11 -11.62 -18.84
CA ASN A 356 -12.52 -10.75 -17.74
C ASN A 356 -13.42 -9.60 -18.22
N PRO A 357 -14.72 -9.82 -18.42
CA PRO A 357 -15.66 -8.77 -18.82
C PRO A 357 -15.74 -7.64 -17.78
N GLN A 358 -15.56 -7.91 -16.48
CA GLN A 358 -15.58 -6.91 -15.41
C GLN A 358 -14.49 -5.84 -15.59
N ALA A 359 -13.34 -6.20 -16.18
CA ALA A 359 -12.28 -5.26 -16.51
C ALA A 359 -12.75 -4.19 -17.51
N ILE A 360 -13.53 -4.59 -18.52
CA ILE A 360 -14.11 -3.68 -19.51
C ILE A 360 -15.18 -2.79 -18.87
N ASP A 361 -16.08 -3.39 -18.09
CA ASP A 361 -17.16 -2.67 -17.41
C ASP A 361 -16.61 -1.64 -16.43
N PHE A 362 -15.53 -1.98 -15.74
CA PHE A 362 -14.84 -1.06 -14.84
C PHE A 362 -14.35 0.20 -15.59
N PHE A 363 -13.55 0.04 -16.66
CA PHE A 363 -13.05 1.20 -17.41
C PHE A 363 -14.19 2.00 -18.04
N LYS A 364 -15.22 1.34 -18.57
CA LYS A 364 -16.42 1.99 -19.11
C LYS A 364 -17.15 2.82 -18.04
N SER A 365 -17.24 2.33 -16.79
CA SER A 365 -17.83 3.08 -15.66
C SER A 365 -17.03 4.33 -15.30
N LYS A 366 -15.74 4.37 -15.68
CA LYS A 366 -14.84 5.52 -15.51
C LYS A 366 -14.74 6.41 -16.76
N GLY A 367 -15.60 6.17 -17.77
CA GLY A 367 -15.66 6.96 -19.00
C GLY A 367 -14.63 6.55 -20.06
N VAL A 368 -13.94 5.42 -19.91
CA VAL A 368 -12.94 4.92 -20.86
C VAL A 368 -13.47 3.68 -21.58
N ASP A 369 -13.55 3.72 -22.91
CA ASP A 369 -13.99 2.60 -23.76
C ASP A 369 -12.77 1.92 -24.40
N LEU A 370 -12.34 0.78 -23.85
CA LEU A 370 -11.17 0.02 -24.32
C LEU A 370 -11.31 -0.49 -25.76
N SER A 371 -12.53 -0.49 -26.33
CA SER A 371 -12.75 -0.81 -27.75
C SER A 371 -12.47 0.37 -28.68
N LYS A 372 -12.38 1.60 -28.16
CA LYS A 372 -12.25 2.83 -28.95
C LYS A 372 -10.94 3.57 -28.70
N GLU A 373 -10.37 3.48 -27.51
CA GLU A 373 -9.21 4.25 -27.11
C GLU A 373 -8.18 3.43 -26.32
N PRO A 374 -6.87 3.76 -26.42
CA PRO A 374 -5.82 3.11 -25.66
C PRO A 374 -5.72 3.68 -24.23
N LEU A 375 -5.14 2.91 -23.32
CA LEU A 375 -4.81 3.39 -21.99
C LEU A 375 -3.41 4.01 -21.97
N LYS A 376 -3.28 5.23 -21.48
CA LYS A 376 -1.99 5.81 -21.14
C LYS A 376 -1.44 5.16 -19.88
N ILE A 377 -0.18 4.71 -19.92
CA ILE A 377 0.43 3.93 -18.86
C ILE A 377 1.76 4.53 -18.38
N ALA A 378 2.17 4.06 -17.19
CA ALA A 378 3.52 4.20 -16.65
C ALA A 378 3.81 3.01 -15.73
N VAL A 379 5.09 2.83 -15.34
CA VAL A 379 5.42 2.05 -14.14
C VAL A 379 5.09 2.92 -12.94
N CYS A 380 4.24 2.43 -12.07
CA CYS A 380 3.67 3.18 -10.95
C CYS A 380 3.97 2.51 -9.61
N ALA A 381 4.17 3.30 -8.57
CA ALA A 381 4.20 2.81 -7.20
C ALA A 381 2.82 2.24 -6.84
N GLN A 382 2.80 1.00 -6.36
CA GLN A 382 1.58 0.23 -6.08
C GLN A 382 1.38 -0.08 -4.62
N HIS A 383 2.47 -0.33 -3.89
CA HIS A 383 2.44 -0.70 -2.48
C HIS A 383 3.83 -0.45 -1.89
N ILE A 384 3.86 0.03 -0.64
CA ILE A 384 5.06 0.00 0.17
C ILE A 384 4.98 -1.20 1.11
N ASN A 385 6.03 -2.02 1.14
CA ASN A 385 6.15 -3.13 2.09
C ASN A 385 6.58 -2.64 3.48
N GLY A 386 7.32 -1.53 3.52
CA GLY A 386 7.70 -0.83 4.73
C GLY A 386 6.61 0.11 5.25
N GLY A 387 6.84 0.68 6.42
CA GLY A 387 5.94 1.61 7.11
C GLY A 387 6.41 1.88 8.53
N ALA A 388 5.53 2.27 9.44
CA ALA A 388 5.86 2.39 10.85
C ALA A 388 6.44 1.07 11.39
N ASP A 389 7.53 1.14 12.12
CA ASP A 389 8.08 0.00 12.84
C ASP A 389 7.14 -0.36 13.98
N VAL A 390 6.68 -1.61 14.02
CA VAL A 390 5.66 -2.07 14.96
C VAL A 390 6.08 -3.36 15.68
N ASP A 391 5.57 -3.51 16.89
CA ASP A 391 5.66 -4.74 17.65
C ASP A 391 4.57 -5.76 17.27
N ILE A 392 4.49 -6.87 17.99
CA ILE A 392 3.48 -7.93 17.79
C ILE A 392 2.03 -7.49 18.06
N ASN A 393 1.81 -6.33 18.62
CA ASN A 393 0.51 -5.72 18.87
C ASN A 393 0.22 -4.56 17.92
N TRP A 394 1.06 -4.36 16.89
CA TRP A 394 1.01 -3.22 15.97
C TRP A 394 1.19 -1.84 16.65
N GLN A 395 1.77 -1.82 17.89
CA GLN A 395 2.18 -0.59 18.53
C GLN A 395 3.50 -0.11 17.92
N THR A 396 3.57 1.19 17.66
CA THR A 396 4.79 1.82 17.11
C THR A 396 5.85 2.03 18.20
N SER A 397 7.00 2.62 17.82
CA SER A 397 8.01 3.05 18.80
C SER A 397 7.54 4.17 19.75
N VAL A 398 6.36 4.74 19.49
CA VAL A 398 5.69 5.72 20.36
C VAL A 398 4.57 5.03 21.13
N GLU A 399 4.61 5.07 22.45
CA GLU A 399 3.62 4.42 23.32
C GLU A 399 2.20 4.92 23.01
N ASN A 400 1.21 4.04 23.01
CA ASN A 400 -0.20 4.32 22.71
C ASN A 400 -0.46 4.83 21.27
N LEU A 401 0.51 4.71 20.38
CA LEU A 401 0.36 4.98 18.96
C LEU A 401 0.52 3.69 18.17
N PHE A 402 -0.50 3.35 17.40
CA PHE A 402 -0.57 2.13 16.61
C PHE A 402 -0.63 2.46 15.12
N ALA A 403 -0.15 1.53 14.30
CA ALA A 403 -0.29 1.61 12.84
C ALA A 403 -0.92 0.34 12.29
N VAL A 404 -1.97 0.46 11.45
CA VAL A 404 -2.71 -0.69 10.91
C VAL A 404 -2.85 -0.58 9.39
N GLY A 405 -2.78 -1.71 8.71
CA GLY A 405 -2.79 -1.78 7.25
C GLY A 405 -1.46 -1.35 6.67
N GLU A 406 -1.47 -0.75 5.48
CA GLU A 406 -0.25 -0.36 4.77
C GLU A 406 0.55 0.78 5.46
N THR A 407 0.01 1.37 6.51
CA THR A 407 0.74 2.31 7.37
C THR A 407 1.80 1.59 8.21
N ALA A 408 1.59 0.31 8.53
CA ALA A 408 2.53 -0.53 9.29
C ALA A 408 3.54 -1.21 8.36
N GLY A 409 4.81 -1.18 8.73
CA GLY A 409 5.91 -1.82 8.00
C GLY A 409 6.02 -3.31 8.32
N THR A 410 4.99 -4.10 8.02
CA THR A 410 4.92 -5.52 8.39
C THR A 410 5.51 -6.46 7.35
N PHE A 411 5.90 -5.98 6.15
CA PHE A 411 6.41 -6.83 5.08
C PHE A 411 7.92 -6.67 4.85
N GLY A 412 8.51 -7.72 4.25
CA GLY A 412 9.91 -7.75 3.84
C GLY A 412 10.12 -7.38 2.38
N ILE A 413 11.21 -7.91 1.80
CA ILE A 413 11.66 -7.62 0.42
C ILE A 413 10.60 -8.06 -0.60
N TYR A 414 10.01 -9.23 -0.40
CA TYR A 414 8.92 -9.76 -1.22
C TYR A 414 7.66 -9.92 -0.37
N ARG A 415 6.54 -9.82 -1.02
CA ARG A 415 5.23 -9.98 -0.40
C ARG A 415 4.31 -10.78 -1.33
N PRO A 416 3.74 -11.94 -0.90
CA PRO A 416 2.77 -12.67 -1.69
C PRO A 416 1.54 -11.83 -2.01
N GLY A 417 1.00 -11.96 -3.22
CA GLY A 417 -0.20 -11.27 -3.64
C GLY A 417 -1.37 -11.53 -2.70
N GLY A 418 -2.00 -10.46 -2.21
CA GLY A 418 -3.15 -10.53 -1.31
C GLY A 418 -2.85 -10.48 0.18
N SER A 419 -1.61 -10.68 0.61
CA SER A 419 -1.26 -10.66 2.04
C SER A 419 -1.51 -9.29 2.70
N ALA A 420 -1.46 -8.18 1.95
CA ALA A 420 -1.79 -6.85 2.47
C ALA A 420 -3.21 -6.75 3.04
N LEU A 421 -4.21 -7.40 2.40
CA LEU A 421 -5.57 -7.40 2.92
C LEU A 421 -5.71 -8.23 4.20
N ASN A 422 -4.97 -9.34 4.31
CA ASN A 422 -4.91 -10.13 5.54
C ASN A 422 -4.22 -9.36 6.66
N SER A 423 -3.04 -8.78 6.42
CA SER A 423 -2.29 -7.96 7.38
C SER A 423 -3.15 -6.83 7.95
N THR A 424 -3.96 -6.19 7.10
CA THR A 424 -4.93 -5.16 7.51
C THR A 424 -5.92 -5.67 8.56
N GLN A 425 -6.46 -6.87 8.39
CA GLN A 425 -7.44 -7.45 9.30
C GLN A 425 -6.79 -7.98 10.60
N VAL A 426 -5.62 -8.59 10.46
CA VAL A 426 -4.87 -9.11 11.62
C VAL A 426 -4.33 -7.96 12.48
N GLY A 427 -3.80 -6.90 11.88
CA GLY A 427 -3.37 -5.71 12.63
C GLY A 427 -4.53 -5.08 13.41
N ALA A 428 -5.71 -4.93 12.78
CA ALA A 428 -6.91 -4.44 13.46
C ALA A 428 -7.32 -5.33 14.65
N LEU A 429 -7.22 -6.66 14.50
CA LEU A 429 -7.48 -7.61 15.54
C LEU A 429 -6.50 -7.44 16.72
N ARG A 430 -5.20 -7.42 16.45
CA ARG A 430 -4.15 -7.33 17.49
C ARG A 430 -4.21 -6.02 18.28
N VAL A 431 -4.36 -4.89 17.59
CA VAL A 431 -4.52 -3.57 18.25
C VAL A 431 -5.74 -3.57 19.16
N SER A 432 -6.86 -4.12 18.71
CA SER A 432 -8.09 -4.12 19.49
C SER A 432 -8.00 -5.03 20.73
N GLU A 433 -7.34 -6.19 20.62
CA GLU A 433 -7.10 -7.09 21.75
C GLU A 433 -6.19 -6.42 22.78
N TYR A 434 -5.10 -5.78 22.34
CA TYR A 434 -4.21 -5.04 23.23
C TYR A 434 -4.94 -3.91 23.97
N ILE A 435 -5.69 -3.06 23.26
CA ILE A 435 -6.39 -1.92 23.87
C ILE A 435 -7.48 -2.38 24.84
N ALA A 436 -8.18 -3.47 24.54
CA ALA A 436 -9.22 -3.99 25.42
C ALA A 436 -8.69 -4.56 26.75
N GLN A 437 -7.44 -5.04 26.76
CA GLN A 437 -6.79 -5.61 27.93
C GLN A 437 -5.98 -4.60 28.74
N ASN A 438 -5.62 -3.48 28.12
CA ASN A 438 -4.79 -2.46 28.75
C ASN A 438 -5.58 -1.16 28.87
N ASP A 439 -5.83 -0.72 30.08
CA ASP A 439 -6.42 0.61 30.31
C ASP A 439 -5.33 1.60 30.69
N CYS A 440 -5.47 2.81 30.20
CA CYS A 440 -4.60 3.92 30.56
C CYS A 440 -5.41 5.19 30.84
N TYR A 441 -4.81 6.12 31.52
CA TYR A 441 -5.44 7.39 31.86
C TYR A 441 -5.26 8.41 30.74
N PHE A 442 -6.20 9.34 30.64
CA PHE A 442 -6.01 10.51 29.80
C PHE A 442 -4.83 11.34 30.33
N ALA A 443 -3.97 11.78 29.45
CA ALA A 443 -2.89 12.70 29.77
C ALA A 443 -3.42 14.08 30.21
N CYS A 444 -2.52 14.99 30.59
CA CYS A 444 -2.92 16.38 30.88
C CYS A 444 -3.50 17.03 29.62
N LYS A 445 -4.63 17.72 29.76
CA LYS A 445 -5.27 18.43 28.65
C LYS A 445 -4.40 19.59 28.11
N ASP A 446 -3.56 20.18 28.97
CA ASP A 446 -2.71 21.30 28.63
C ASP A 446 -1.73 21.00 27.50
N THR A 447 -1.27 19.74 27.40
CA THR A 447 -0.41 19.28 26.28
C THR A 447 -1.12 19.43 24.93
N VAL A 448 -2.39 19.02 24.85
CA VAL A 448 -3.18 19.13 23.61
C VAL A 448 -3.56 20.57 23.32
N GLU A 449 -3.84 21.38 24.34
CA GLU A 449 -4.12 22.82 24.20
C GLU A 449 -2.87 23.58 23.74
N THR A 450 -1.69 23.27 24.25
CA THR A 450 -0.42 23.83 23.77
C THR A 450 -0.18 23.50 22.31
N ALA A 451 -0.35 22.23 21.93
CA ALA A 451 -0.24 21.82 20.52
C ALA A 451 -1.21 22.57 19.60
N LEU A 452 -2.43 22.85 20.07
CA LEU A 452 -3.40 23.67 19.32
C LEU A 452 -2.88 25.10 19.08
N GLN A 453 -2.26 25.74 20.09
CA GLN A 453 -1.71 27.10 19.93
C GLN A 453 -0.50 27.09 18.99
N GLU A 454 0.33 26.05 19.05
CA GLU A 454 1.45 25.89 18.13
C GLU A 454 0.98 25.76 16.67
N GLU A 455 -0.10 24.99 16.39
CA GLU A 455 -0.65 24.88 15.04
C GLU A 455 -1.28 26.20 14.54
N LYS A 456 -1.96 26.97 15.41
CA LYS A 456 -2.44 28.32 15.07
C LYS A 456 -1.28 29.23 14.66
N SER A 457 -0.23 29.27 15.49
CA SER A 457 0.96 30.08 15.22
C SER A 457 1.67 29.62 13.95
N TYR A 458 1.68 28.30 13.65
CA TYR A 458 2.24 27.77 12.41
C TYR A 458 1.50 28.30 11.18
N ILE A 459 0.17 28.27 11.19
CA ILE A 459 -0.67 28.79 10.09
C ILE A 459 -0.44 30.30 9.90
N GLU A 460 -0.43 31.07 10.98
CA GLU A 460 -0.15 32.51 10.94
C GLU A 460 1.23 32.85 10.35
N ASN A 461 2.25 32.04 10.69
CA ASN A 461 3.59 32.20 10.13
C ASN A 461 3.65 31.83 8.64
N CYS A 462 2.87 30.83 8.21
CA CYS A 462 2.76 30.47 6.80
C CYS A 462 2.06 31.55 5.97
N LEU A 463 1.07 32.26 6.52
CA LEU A 463 0.43 33.44 5.88
C LEU A 463 1.41 34.60 5.64
N LYS A 464 2.43 34.74 6.49
CA LYS A 464 3.48 35.77 6.37
C LYS A 464 4.67 35.32 5.53
N SER A 465 4.77 33.99 5.25
CA SER A 465 5.91 33.41 4.53
C SER A 465 5.82 33.66 3.03
N LYS A 466 7.00 33.83 2.40
CA LYS A 466 7.16 33.93 0.94
C LYS A 466 7.81 32.70 0.34
N ASN A 467 8.09 31.67 1.13
CA ASN A 467 8.77 30.46 0.67
C ASN A 467 7.82 29.60 -0.18
N ASP A 468 8.17 29.38 -1.42
CA ASP A 468 7.37 28.55 -2.33
C ASP A 468 7.47 27.06 -1.98
N LYS A 469 6.41 26.34 -2.28
CA LYS A 469 6.35 24.87 -2.18
C LYS A 469 6.96 24.25 -3.45
N THR A 470 7.90 23.32 -3.29
CA THR A 470 8.52 22.59 -4.41
C THR A 470 7.97 21.16 -4.47
N ASP A 471 7.46 20.74 -5.63
CA ASP A 471 6.97 19.38 -5.87
C ASP A 471 8.12 18.48 -6.34
N PHE A 472 8.50 17.52 -5.51
CA PHE A 472 9.54 16.52 -5.83
C PHE A 472 8.98 15.19 -6.34
N SER A 473 7.68 15.05 -6.53
CA SER A 473 7.03 13.77 -6.91
C SER A 473 7.48 13.24 -8.27
N ILE A 474 7.85 14.15 -9.19
CA ILE A 474 8.40 13.81 -10.51
C ILE A 474 9.79 13.20 -10.35
N ASP A 475 10.68 13.88 -9.61
CA ASP A 475 12.05 13.41 -9.34
C ASP A 475 12.03 12.06 -8.58
N MET A 476 11.13 11.91 -7.61
CA MET A 476 10.89 10.63 -6.94
C MET A 476 10.55 9.53 -7.94
N SER A 477 9.64 9.77 -8.88
CA SER A 477 9.25 8.78 -9.88
C SER A 477 10.34 8.45 -10.89
N LEU A 478 11.23 9.40 -11.20
CA LEU A 478 12.30 9.21 -12.18
C LEU A 478 13.53 8.51 -11.60
N TYR A 479 13.86 8.80 -10.33
CA TYR A 479 15.16 8.42 -9.77
C TYR A 479 15.08 7.46 -8.59
N SER A 480 13.91 7.26 -7.99
CA SER A 480 13.77 6.50 -6.75
C SER A 480 12.68 5.42 -6.77
N ALA A 481 12.06 5.15 -7.93
CA ALA A 481 11.06 4.09 -8.10
C ALA A 481 11.72 2.72 -8.39
N GLU A 482 11.31 2.02 -9.44
CA GLU A 482 11.87 0.72 -9.84
C GLU A 482 13.30 0.81 -10.40
N ASN A 483 13.71 1.98 -10.90
CA ASN A 483 15.07 2.30 -11.30
C ASN A 483 15.62 3.36 -10.33
N ARG A 484 16.49 2.93 -9.41
CA ARG A 484 17.05 3.77 -8.35
C ARG A 484 18.47 4.21 -8.71
N ASP A 485 18.62 5.51 -8.94
CA ASP A 485 19.92 6.15 -9.12
C ASP A 485 20.34 6.80 -7.81
N ILE A 486 21.29 6.16 -7.10
CA ILE A 486 21.71 6.59 -5.75
C ILE A 486 22.30 8.00 -5.76
N ASP A 487 23.01 8.39 -6.83
CA ASP A 487 23.61 9.72 -6.92
C ASP A 487 22.51 10.81 -7.07
N LYS A 488 21.45 10.51 -7.83
CA LYS A 488 20.29 11.39 -7.96
C LYS A 488 19.43 11.43 -6.70
N ILE A 489 19.29 10.29 -6.01
CA ILE A 489 18.57 10.21 -4.74
C ILE A 489 19.30 11.02 -3.65
N LEU A 490 20.64 11.01 -3.63
CA LEU A 490 21.42 11.84 -2.72
C LEU A 490 21.14 13.33 -2.96
N SER A 491 21.14 13.78 -4.21
CA SER A 491 20.77 15.16 -4.55
C SER A 491 19.32 15.48 -4.15
N LEU A 492 18.39 14.52 -4.30
CA LEU A 492 17.00 14.69 -3.91
C LEU A 492 16.84 14.79 -2.39
N LYS A 493 17.60 13.99 -1.62
CA LYS A 493 17.70 14.10 -0.15
C LYS A 493 18.12 15.51 0.27
N GLU A 494 19.18 16.06 -0.34
CA GLU A 494 19.67 17.41 -0.04
C GLU A 494 18.62 18.49 -0.35
N LYS A 495 17.93 18.38 -1.49
CA LYS A 495 16.86 19.31 -1.89
C LYS A 495 15.65 19.27 -0.94
N THR A 496 15.22 18.05 -0.55
CA THR A 496 14.10 17.89 0.38
C THR A 496 14.45 18.36 1.78
N ASP A 497 15.69 18.14 2.25
CA ASP A 497 16.20 18.65 3.52
C ASP A 497 16.25 20.19 3.53
N ALA A 498 16.78 20.79 2.46
CA ALA A 498 16.81 22.26 2.31
C ALA A 498 15.39 22.85 2.35
N GLN A 499 14.43 22.18 1.69
CA GLN A 499 13.03 22.61 1.68
C GLN A 499 12.39 22.48 3.08
N LEU A 500 12.66 21.40 3.83
CA LEU A 500 12.18 21.21 5.21
C LEU A 500 12.71 22.27 6.17
N LYS A 501 13.96 22.74 5.98
CA LYS A 501 14.58 23.78 6.81
C LYS A 501 13.91 25.14 6.69
N LEU A 502 13.14 25.39 5.63
CA LEU A 502 12.34 26.64 5.49
C LEU A 502 11.24 26.76 6.55
N LYS A 503 10.79 25.64 7.11
CA LYS A 503 9.75 25.53 8.15
C LYS A 503 8.36 26.04 7.75
N TYR A 504 8.27 27.28 7.23
CA TYR A 504 7.01 27.95 6.87
C TYR A 504 6.94 28.13 5.36
N TYR A 505 5.80 27.79 4.77
CA TYR A 505 5.57 27.85 3.33
C TYR A 505 4.47 28.84 3.01
N ASN A 506 4.56 29.50 1.86
CA ASN A 506 3.59 30.48 1.42
C ASN A 506 2.17 29.90 1.40
N LEU A 507 1.31 30.54 2.19
CA LEU A 507 -0.13 30.28 2.27
C LEU A 507 -0.85 31.55 1.81
N LYS A 508 -1.37 31.54 0.57
CA LYS A 508 -1.97 32.73 -0.04
C LYS A 508 -3.28 33.15 0.64
N ASP A 509 -4.10 32.14 0.99
CA ASP A 509 -5.43 32.34 1.54
C ASP A 509 -5.64 31.44 2.76
N GLU A 510 -6.26 31.97 3.82
CA GLU A 510 -6.64 31.20 5.01
C GLU A 510 -8.01 30.54 4.83
N ASN A 511 -8.16 29.72 3.78
CA ASN A 511 -9.34 28.89 3.58
C ASN A 511 -9.02 27.41 3.78
N LEU A 512 -10.05 26.58 3.96
CA LEU A 512 -9.91 25.16 4.23
C LEU A 512 -9.02 24.46 3.19
N LYS A 513 -9.25 24.71 1.90
CA LYS A 513 -8.51 24.06 0.81
C LYS A 513 -7.01 24.37 0.88
N SER A 514 -6.66 25.64 1.00
CA SER A 514 -5.26 26.07 1.03
C SER A 514 -4.52 25.54 2.25
N VAL A 515 -5.17 25.49 3.41
CA VAL A 515 -4.59 24.96 4.65
C VAL A 515 -4.44 23.43 4.58
N LEU A 516 -5.41 22.70 4.01
CA LEU A 516 -5.27 21.25 3.77
C LEU A 516 -4.12 20.93 2.81
N GLU A 517 -3.99 21.69 1.71
CA GLU A 517 -2.88 21.55 0.77
C GLU A 517 -1.52 21.84 1.42
N LEU A 518 -1.46 22.79 2.35
CA LEU A 518 -0.25 23.08 3.13
C LEU A 518 0.17 21.87 3.99
N TYR A 519 -0.74 21.29 4.76
CA TYR A 519 -0.44 20.16 5.62
C TYR A 519 -0.15 18.88 4.82
N ARG A 520 -0.88 18.64 3.72
CA ARG A 520 -0.58 17.57 2.78
C ARG A 520 0.82 17.71 2.17
N TYR A 521 1.19 18.90 1.76
CA TYR A 521 2.54 19.18 1.26
C TYR A 521 3.61 18.87 2.31
N LYS A 522 3.42 19.34 3.56
CA LYS A 522 4.33 19.09 4.68
C LYS A 522 4.48 17.56 4.94
N ASP A 523 3.37 16.84 4.97
CA ASP A 523 3.34 15.39 5.18
C ASP A 523 4.11 14.63 4.07
N ILE A 524 3.86 14.96 2.80
CA ILE A 524 4.54 14.36 1.65
C ILE A 524 6.03 14.70 1.66
N LEU A 525 6.40 15.96 1.85
CA LEU A 525 7.80 16.40 1.87
C LEU A 525 8.61 15.69 2.95
N LYS A 526 8.04 15.59 4.17
CA LYS A 526 8.68 14.87 5.27
C LYS A 526 8.88 13.39 4.93
N THR A 527 7.89 12.76 4.33
CA THR A 527 7.95 11.35 3.90
C THR A 527 8.98 11.15 2.79
N GLN A 528 9.04 12.03 1.79
CA GLN A 528 10.07 11.99 0.74
C GLN A 528 11.48 12.07 1.32
N PHE A 529 11.70 12.96 2.28
CA PHE A 529 12.98 13.11 2.94
C PHE A 529 13.42 11.82 3.67
N ILE A 530 12.56 11.23 4.53
CA ILE A 530 12.93 10.03 5.29
C ILE A 530 13.16 8.81 4.38
N ILE A 531 12.39 8.69 3.29
CA ILE A 531 12.60 7.64 2.28
C ILE A 531 13.95 7.83 1.60
N CYS A 532 14.30 9.06 1.19
CA CYS A 532 15.60 9.35 0.59
C CYS A 532 16.75 9.07 1.56
N CYS A 533 16.57 9.36 2.87
CA CYS A 533 17.57 9.01 3.89
C CYS A 533 17.80 7.51 3.95
N ALA A 534 16.72 6.71 4.05
CA ALA A 534 16.80 5.25 4.05
C ALA A 534 17.48 4.72 2.77
N PHE A 535 17.13 5.26 1.61
CA PHE A 535 17.71 4.84 0.34
C PHE A 535 19.21 5.12 0.27
N CYS A 536 19.65 6.33 0.64
CA CYS A 536 21.07 6.71 0.60
C CYS A 536 21.94 5.85 1.53
N GLU A 537 21.44 5.43 2.68
CA GLU A 537 22.20 4.65 3.66
C GLU A 537 22.22 3.14 3.38
N ILE A 538 21.13 2.63 2.83
CA ILE A 538 20.88 1.19 2.73
C ILE A 538 21.19 0.63 1.34
N LEU A 539 20.77 1.31 0.25
CA LEU A 539 20.88 0.77 -1.10
C LEU A 539 22.32 0.50 -1.55
N PRO A 540 23.35 1.32 -1.17
CA PRO A 540 24.74 0.99 -1.50
C PRO A 540 25.21 -0.35 -0.93
N LYS A 541 24.61 -0.81 0.17
CA LYS A 541 24.95 -2.06 0.86
C LYS A 541 24.13 -3.25 0.34
N THR A 542 22.84 -3.04 0.10
CA THR A 542 21.90 -4.11 -0.28
C THR A 542 21.86 -4.38 -1.78
N GLY A 543 22.08 -3.36 -2.60
CA GLY A 543 22.00 -3.43 -4.06
C GLY A 543 20.60 -3.62 -4.60
N SER A 544 20.52 -4.17 -5.81
CA SER A 544 19.28 -4.41 -6.56
C SER A 544 18.54 -5.62 -6.02
N ARG A 545 17.36 -5.42 -5.43
CA ARG A 545 16.53 -6.51 -4.90
C ARG A 545 15.05 -6.18 -4.95
N GLY A 546 14.20 -7.21 -4.85
CA GLY A 546 12.75 -7.00 -4.82
C GLY A 546 12.26 -6.17 -5.99
N GLY A 547 11.54 -5.12 -5.70
CA GLY A 547 10.89 -4.23 -6.67
C GLY A 547 11.81 -3.21 -7.35
N ALA A 548 13.15 -3.25 -7.17
CA ALA A 548 14.00 -2.21 -7.74
C ALA A 548 15.39 -2.67 -8.20
N ILE A 549 15.88 -2.00 -9.25
CA ILE A 549 17.28 -2.00 -9.68
C ILE A 549 17.95 -0.77 -9.09
N CYS A 550 19.16 -0.94 -8.53
CA CYS A 550 19.96 0.14 -7.97
C CYS A 550 21.21 0.38 -8.81
N THR A 551 21.50 1.64 -9.10
CA THR A 551 22.72 2.09 -9.78
C THR A 551 23.44 3.16 -8.95
N GLN A 552 24.76 3.18 -9.05
CA GLN A 552 25.61 4.22 -8.49
C GLN A 552 26.78 4.48 -9.45
N ASN A 553 27.10 5.72 -9.72
CA ASN A 553 28.09 6.12 -10.73
C ASN A 553 27.84 5.46 -12.10
N GLY A 554 26.56 5.33 -12.49
CA GLY A 554 26.12 4.69 -13.73
C GLY A 554 26.30 3.16 -13.78
N LYS A 555 26.68 2.51 -12.69
CA LYS A 555 26.88 1.05 -12.62
C LYS A 555 25.80 0.41 -11.75
N LYS A 556 25.24 -0.72 -12.23
CA LYS A 556 24.30 -1.53 -11.46
C LYS A 556 25.02 -2.16 -10.26
N ILE A 557 24.38 -2.08 -9.09
CA ILE A 557 24.83 -2.76 -7.87
C ILE A 557 24.07 -4.09 -7.80
N ALA A 558 24.81 -5.20 -7.71
CA ALA A 558 24.21 -6.52 -7.50
C ALA A 558 23.62 -6.64 -6.10
N GLU A 559 22.64 -7.52 -5.95
CA GLU A 559 22.08 -7.83 -4.63
C GLU A 559 23.14 -8.45 -3.71
N ASN A 560 23.20 -7.97 -2.47
CA ASN A 560 23.94 -8.62 -1.40
C ASN A 560 22.95 -9.39 -0.51
N GLU A 561 22.86 -10.70 -0.72
CA GLU A 561 21.89 -11.59 -0.06
C GLU A 561 22.07 -11.68 1.46
N TYR A 562 23.25 -11.35 2.00
CA TYR A 562 23.49 -11.32 3.44
C TYR A 562 22.45 -10.44 4.17
N TYR A 563 22.09 -9.30 3.57
CA TYR A 563 21.15 -8.35 4.16
C TYR A 563 19.67 -8.77 4.10
N ARG A 564 19.36 -9.95 3.56
CA ARG A 564 18.01 -10.53 3.68
C ARG A 564 17.66 -10.97 5.10
N ASN A 565 18.67 -11.19 5.94
CA ASN A 565 18.51 -11.61 7.34
C ASN A 565 18.22 -10.46 8.29
N PHE A 566 18.02 -9.25 7.76
CA PHE A 566 17.82 -8.05 8.54
C PHE A 566 16.59 -7.28 8.06
N ALA A 567 15.87 -6.68 9.01
CA ALA A 567 14.99 -5.55 8.74
C ALA A 567 15.82 -4.27 8.70
N VAL A 568 15.31 -3.25 8.01
CA VAL A 568 15.90 -1.91 7.99
C VAL A 568 15.05 -1.01 8.88
N VAL A 569 15.61 -0.51 9.96
CA VAL A 569 14.93 0.45 10.83
C VAL A 569 15.47 1.85 10.57
N THR A 570 14.56 2.79 10.29
CA THR A 570 14.85 4.20 10.05
C THR A 570 14.32 5.04 11.21
N ASP A 571 15.22 5.76 11.88
CA ASP A 571 14.90 6.73 12.93
C ASP A 571 15.34 8.12 12.46
N LYS A 572 14.38 8.99 12.19
CA LYS A 572 14.60 10.34 11.61
C LYS A 572 15.33 10.28 10.26
N ASP A 573 16.63 10.57 10.25
CA ASP A 573 17.50 10.63 9.08
C ASP A 573 18.55 9.51 9.01
N LYS A 574 18.51 8.56 9.96
CA LYS A 574 19.46 7.45 10.07
C LYS A 574 18.76 6.11 9.89
N SER A 575 19.43 5.19 9.22
CA SER A 575 18.92 3.83 9.00
C SER A 575 19.97 2.80 9.40
N GLU A 576 19.52 1.74 10.03
CA GLU A 576 20.35 0.63 10.49
C GLU A 576 19.73 -0.73 10.16
N PHE A 577 20.57 -1.76 10.11
CA PHE A 577 20.11 -3.14 9.96
C PHE A 577 19.87 -3.74 11.34
N VAL A 578 18.68 -4.25 11.55
CA VAL A 578 18.27 -4.91 12.79
C VAL A 578 18.00 -6.38 12.50
N PRO A 579 18.54 -7.33 13.29
CA PRO A 579 18.24 -8.75 13.13
C PRO A 579 16.74 -9.01 13.10
N LEU A 580 16.31 -9.92 12.25
CA LEU A 580 14.90 -10.32 12.21
C LEU A 580 14.52 -11.00 13.51
N ARG A 581 13.37 -10.63 14.06
CA ARG A 581 12.75 -11.42 15.13
C ARG A 581 12.34 -12.77 14.54
N GLU A 582 12.65 -13.83 15.24
CA GLU A 582 12.46 -15.20 14.74
C GLU A 582 10.99 -15.57 14.65
N THR A 583 10.68 -16.49 13.75
CA THR A 583 9.39 -17.19 13.78
C THR A 583 9.39 -18.05 15.04
N PRO A 584 8.29 -18.03 15.84
CA PRO A 584 8.16 -18.92 16.98
C PRO A 584 8.44 -20.37 16.60
N ASP A 585 8.99 -21.15 17.53
CA ASP A 585 9.44 -22.53 17.31
C ASP A 585 8.42 -23.37 16.52
N LEU A 586 8.91 -24.33 15.75
CA LEU A 586 8.10 -25.25 14.92
C LEU A 586 7.02 -26.02 15.70
N ASN A 587 7.15 -26.11 17.02
CA ASN A 587 6.10 -26.61 17.91
C ASN A 587 4.98 -25.61 18.16
N TYR A 588 5.12 -24.37 17.66
CA TYR A 588 4.09 -23.35 17.74
C TYR A 588 2.99 -23.70 16.72
N SER A 589 1.90 -24.18 17.23
CA SER A 589 0.73 -24.56 16.45
C SER A 589 -0.35 -23.48 16.54
N PHE A 590 -1.38 -23.60 15.73
CA PHE A 590 -2.60 -22.80 15.90
C PHE A 590 -3.13 -22.91 17.33
N GLU A 591 -3.08 -24.11 17.91
CA GLU A 591 -3.52 -24.35 19.29
C GLU A 591 -2.72 -23.53 20.30
N ALA A 592 -1.40 -23.42 20.16
CA ALA A 592 -0.58 -22.62 21.06
C ALA A 592 -0.93 -21.13 20.98
N GLU A 593 -1.10 -20.60 19.76
CA GLU A 593 -1.55 -19.21 19.56
C GLU A 593 -2.98 -19.00 20.06
N TRP A 594 -3.85 -19.96 19.83
CA TRP A 594 -5.23 -19.94 20.34
C TRP A 594 -5.29 -20.00 21.86
N ASN A 595 -4.48 -20.83 22.48
CA ASN A 595 -4.37 -20.93 23.93
C ASN A 595 -3.81 -19.64 24.53
N ARG A 596 -2.79 -19.05 23.93
CA ARG A 596 -2.28 -17.74 24.31
C ARG A 596 -3.39 -16.67 24.26
N TYR A 597 -4.11 -16.60 23.15
CA TYR A 597 -5.23 -15.69 22.94
C TYR A 597 -6.32 -15.83 24.00
N ASN A 598 -6.66 -17.06 24.37
CA ASN A 598 -7.66 -17.32 25.42
C ASN A 598 -7.13 -16.99 26.81
N ALA A 599 -5.87 -17.33 27.10
CA ALA A 599 -5.24 -17.00 28.39
C ALA A 599 -5.17 -15.48 28.61
N GLU A 600 -4.83 -14.71 27.58
CA GLU A 600 -4.83 -13.25 27.62
C GLU A 600 -6.22 -12.66 27.92
N ARG A 601 -7.29 -13.41 27.66
CA ARG A 601 -8.69 -13.04 27.96
C ARG A 601 -9.24 -13.64 29.24
N GLY A 602 -8.42 -14.36 30.00
CA GLY A 602 -8.87 -15.07 31.21
C GLY A 602 -9.83 -16.22 30.94
N ILE A 603 -9.84 -16.76 29.71
CA ILE A 603 -10.64 -17.92 29.32
C ILE A 603 -9.78 -19.17 29.59
N SER A 604 -10.18 -19.98 30.58
CA SER A 604 -9.62 -21.32 30.75
C SER A 604 -10.22 -22.28 29.72
N LEU A 605 -9.38 -23.13 29.16
CA LEU A 605 -9.78 -24.18 28.21
C LEU A 605 -9.75 -25.57 28.87
N ASP A 606 -9.80 -25.61 30.21
CA ASP A 606 -9.85 -26.87 30.97
C ASP A 606 -11.19 -27.58 30.83
#